data_0cfb35dba47ad927bf151ec701e29702
#
_entry.id   0cfb35dba47ad927bf151ec701e29702
#
_cell.length_a   1.000
_cell.length_b   1.000
_cell.length_c   1.000
_cell.angle_alpha   90.00
_cell.angle_beta   90.00
_cell.angle_gamma   90.00
#
_symmetry.space_group_name_H-M   'P 1'
#
loop_
_entity.id
_entity.type
_entity.pdbx_description
1 polymer ?
#
loop_
_entity_poly.entity_id
_entity_poly.type
_entity_poly.pdbx_seq_one_letter_code
_entity_poly.pdbx_strand_id
1 'polypeptide(L)'
;MNRFGLDFNTIKPERTFDGTTPVLTVSGTILNISRTSRPSADVRVRLRNETGEYVGELLAEVTRKQLDPGEKLEFEARQENPPVEAFELEFLFVAASGEESAGQSGGRVDAAEPAETDVEDTTQ
;
A
#
# COMPACT_ATOMS: atom_id res chain seq x y z
N MET A 1 -13.71 10.87 4.31
CA MET A 1 -13.05 12.13 3.97
C MET A 1 -11.56 12.02 4.12
N ASN A 2 -10.83 12.51 3.14
CA ASN A 2 -9.36 12.44 3.15
C ASN A 2 -8.79 13.73 3.72
N ARG A 3 -8.51 13.75 5.01
CA ARG A 3 -8.04 14.96 5.66
C ARG A 3 -6.54 15.21 5.52
N PHE A 4 -5.81 14.27 4.92
CA PHE A 4 -4.39 14.47 4.67
C PHE A 4 -4.14 15.15 3.34
N GLY A 5 -5.15 15.19 2.45
CA GLY A 5 -4.99 15.73 1.12
C GLY A 5 -4.17 14.85 0.21
N LEU A 6 -4.00 13.58 0.57
CA LEU A 6 -3.17 12.63 -0.16
C LEU A 6 -4.03 11.50 -0.69
N ASP A 7 -3.58 10.89 -1.78
CA ASP A 7 -4.22 9.71 -2.33
C ASP A 7 -3.16 8.78 -2.88
N PHE A 8 -3.55 7.54 -3.13
CA PHE A 8 -2.66 6.57 -3.73
C PHE A 8 -2.79 6.69 -5.24
N ASN A 9 -1.66 6.92 -5.91
CA ASN A 9 -1.65 7.06 -7.36
C ASN A 9 -1.49 5.71 -8.05
N THR A 10 -0.56 4.90 -7.55
CA THR A 10 -0.38 3.54 -8.03
C THR A 10 -0.13 2.65 -6.82
N ILE A 11 -0.57 1.40 -6.91
CA ILE A 11 -0.33 0.40 -5.88
C ILE A 11 0.02 -0.89 -6.60
N LYS A 12 1.14 -1.50 -6.21
CA LYS A 12 1.62 -2.70 -6.86
C LYS A 12 2.05 -3.73 -5.82
N PRO A 13 1.18 -4.66 -5.43
CA PRO A 13 1.58 -5.77 -4.57
C PRO A 13 2.22 -6.86 -5.41
N GLU A 14 3.22 -7.51 -4.83
CA GLU A 14 3.95 -8.55 -5.55
C GLU A 14 4.37 -9.65 -4.59
N ARG A 15 4.13 -10.90 -4.96
CA ARG A 15 4.55 -12.04 -4.18
C ARG A 15 5.70 -12.70 -4.92
N THR A 16 6.83 -12.85 -4.22
CA THR A 16 8.04 -13.44 -4.79
C THR A 16 8.67 -14.38 -3.78
N PHE A 17 9.80 -14.93 -4.15
CA PHE A 17 10.59 -15.77 -3.26
C PHE A 17 12.02 -15.25 -3.24
N ASP A 18 12.60 -15.24 -2.05
CA ASP A 18 14.01 -14.99 -1.87
C ASP A 18 14.60 -16.34 -1.47
N GLY A 19 15.15 -17.06 -2.46
CA GLY A 19 15.49 -18.46 -2.24
C GLY A 19 14.22 -19.27 -2.03
N THR A 20 14.03 -19.81 -0.83
CA THR A 20 12.79 -20.54 -0.49
C THR A 20 11.87 -19.74 0.40
N THR A 21 12.25 -18.52 0.73
CA THR A 21 11.46 -17.67 1.63
C THR A 21 10.42 -16.88 0.83
N PRO A 22 9.13 -17.05 1.10
CA PRO A 22 8.12 -16.21 0.44
C PRO A 22 8.22 -14.78 0.93
N VAL A 23 8.02 -13.83 0.03
CA VAL A 23 8.12 -12.40 0.32
C VAL A 23 6.94 -11.69 -0.32
N LEU A 24 6.32 -10.80 0.47
CA LEU A 24 5.30 -9.89 -0.05
C LEU A 24 5.91 -8.50 -0.09
N THR A 25 5.93 -7.90 -1.27
CA THR A 25 6.40 -6.53 -1.47
C THR A 25 5.24 -5.71 -1.99
N VAL A 26 5.01 -4.56 -1.35
CA VAL A 26 3.96 -3.64 -1.78
C VAL A 26 4.63 -2.31 -2.06
N SER A 27 4.53 -1.86 -3.29
CA SER A 27 5.10 -0.57 -3.68
C SER A 27 4.03 0.28 -4.32
N GLY A 28 4.29 1.58 -4.40
CA GLY A 28 3.36 2.47 -5.02
C GLY A 28 3.79 3.91 -4.90
N THR A 29 2.85 4.80 -5.20
CA THR A 29 3.11 6.23 -5.23
C THR A 29 1.98 6.96 -4.50
N ILE A 30 2.38 7.91 -3.64
CA ILE A 30 1.47 8.82 -2.97
C ILE A 30 1.40 10.09 -3.80
N LEU A 31 0.21 10.66 -3.92
CA LEU A 31 -0.02 11.87 -4.70
C LEU A 31 -0.72 12.91 -3.83
N ASN A 32 -0.20 14.13 -3.81
CA ASN A 32 -0.91 15.25 -3.15
C ASN A 32 -2.01 15.73 -4.09
N ILE A 33 -3.25 15.45 -3.72
CA ILE A 33 -4.42 15.83 -4.52
C ILE A 33 -5.06 17.13 -4.02
N SER A 34 -4.45 17.78 -3.04
CA SER A 34 -4.97 19.04 -2.51
C SER A 34 -4.38 20.21 -3.29
N ARG A 35 -4.85 21.41 -2.95
CA ARG A 35 -4.37 22.63 -3.60
C ARG A 35 -3.25 23.31 -2.82
N THR A 36 -2.86 22.74 -1.70
CA THR A 36 -1.82 23.31 -0.84
C THR A 36 -0.79 22.25 -0.55
N SER A 37 0.40 22.69 -0.13
CA SER A 37 1.43 21.76 0.30
C SER A 37 0.95 20.95 1.49
N ARG A 38 1.28 19.67 1.51
CA ARG A 38 0.89 18.77 2.59
C ARG A 38 2.09 17.98 3.06
N PRO A 39 2.17 17.66 4.35
CA PRO A 39 3.24 16.80 4.82
C PRO A 39 3.06 15.39 4.29
N SER A 40 4.19 14.72 4.02
CA SER A 40 4.14 13.32 3.64
C SER A 40 3.63 12.48 4.81
N ALA A 41 3.15 11.28 4.50
CA ALA A 41 2.66 10.35 5.51
C ALA A 41 3.19 8.96 5.19
N ASP A 42 3.42 8.17 6.22
CA ASP A 42 3.78 6.77 6.02
C ASP A 42 2.56 5.99 5.56
N VAL A 43 2.81 4.80 5.03
CA VAL A 43 1.72 3.95 4.53
C VAL A 43 1.68 2.68 5.37
N ARG A 44 0.53 2.45 6.01
CA ARG A 44 0.29 1.19 6.72
C ARG A 44 -0.51 0.28 5.82
N VAL A 45 -0.04 -0.95 5.67
CA VAL A 45 -0.73 -1.95 4.87
C VAL A 45 -1.21 -3.03 5.83
N ARG A 46 -2.52 -3.17 5.96
CA ARG A 46 -3.12 -4.21 6.81
C ARG A 46 -3.51 -5.38 5.96
N LEU A 47 -3.21 -6.57 6.44
CA LEU A 47 -3.50 -7.81 5.73
C LEU A 47 -4.75 -8.44 6.32
N ARG A 48 -5.69 -8.78 5.45
CA ARG A 48 -6.94 -9.43 5.86
C ARG A 48 -7.07 -10.78 5.19
N ASN A 49 -7.74 -11.72 5.88
CA ASN A 49 -8.05 -13.00 5.28
C ASN A 49 -9.41 -12.92 4.56
N GLU A 50 -9.89 -14.06 4.07
CA GLU A 50 -11.13 -14.10 3.30
C GLU A 50 -12.35 -13.66 4.10
N THR A 51 -12.31 -13.82 5.42
CA THR A 51 -13.43 -13.43 6.27
C THR A 51 -13.32 -12.00 6.76
N GLY A 52 -12.28 -11.27 6.34
CA GLY A 52 -12.12 -9.88 6.70
C GLY A 52 -11.36 -9.62 7.98
N GLU A 53 -10.82 -10.67 8.60
CA GLU A 53 -10.04 -10.50 9.83
C GLU A 53 -8.63 -10.05 9.53
N TYR A 54 -8.08 -9.21 10.40
CA TYR A 54 -6.70 -8.78 10.26
C TYR A 54 -5.77 -9.92 10.65
N VAL A 55 -4.81 -10.22 9.78
CA VAL A 55 -3.85 -11.29 10.02
C VAL A 55 -2.41 -10.78 10.01
N GLY A 56 -2.20 -9.49 9.81
CA GLY A 56 -0.88 -8.91 9.86
C GLY A 56 -0.88 -7.51 9.31
N GLU A 57 0.29 -6.88 9.33
CA GLU A 57 0.42 -5.55 8.74
C GLU A 57 1.87 -5.26 8.40
N LEU A 58 2.06 -4.33 7.45
CA LEU A 58 3.36 -3.79 7.08
C LEU A 58 3.30 -2.28 7.23
N LEU A 59 4.47 -1.68 7.42
CA LEU A 59 4.57 -0.22 7.45
C LEU A 59 5.64 0.22 6.45
N ALA A 60 5.25 1.07 5.51
CA ALA A 60 6.18 1.68 4.58
C ALA A 60 6.49 3.08 5.08
N GLU A 61 7.71 3.28 5.54
CA GLU A 61 8.15 4.58 5.98
C GLU A 61 8.66 5.37 4.79
N VAL A 62 8.26 6.62 4.69
CA VAL A 62 8.62 7.48 3.57
C VAL A 62 9.48 8.65 4.07
N THR A 63 10.14 9.30 3.12
CA THR A 63 10.89 10.51 3.42
C THR A 63 9.94 11.58 3.97
N ARG A 64 10.31 12.19 5.09
CA ARG A 64 9.53 13.26 5.68
C ARG A 64 9.80 14.55 4.92
N LYS A 65 8.77 15.06 4.26
CA LYS A 65 8.89 16.28 3.47
C LYS A 65 7.51 16.85 3.23
N GLN A 66 7.48 18.11 2.74
CA GLN A 66 6.25 18.71 2.26
C GLN A 66 6.09 18.35 0.79
N LEU A 67 4.91 17.92 0.42
CA LEU A 67 4.57 17.63 -0.97
C LEU A 67 3.77 18.78 -1.53
N ASP A 68 4.22 19.30 -2.66
CA ASP A 68 3.48 20.35 -3.36
C ASP A 68 2.26 19.75 -4.06
N PRO A 69 1.26 20.56 -4.41
CA PRO A 69 0.10 20.04 -5.15
C PRO A 69 0.56 19.30 -6.40
N GLY A 70 0.08 18.07 -6.56
CA GLY A 70 0.43 17.22 -7.69
C GLY A 70 1.75 16.50 -7.57
N GLU A 71 2.48 16.72 -6.50
CA GLU A 71 3.76 16.04 -6.31
C GLU A 71 3.54 14.60 -5.88
N LYS A 72 4.42 13.70 -6.35
CA LYS A 72 4.35 12.28 -6.03
C LYS A 72 5.52 11.86 -5.16
N LEU A 73 5.29 10.83 -4.36
CA LEU A 73 6.33 10.27 -3.49
C LEU A 73 6.17 8.76 -3.47
N GLU A 74 7.25 8.04 -3.75
CA GLU A 74 7.21 6.58 -3.80
C GLU A 74 7.28 5.98 -2.39
N PHE A 75 6.64 4.83 -2.23
CA PHE A 75 6.73 4.06 -1.00
C PHE A 75 6.90 2.59 -1.32
N GLU A 76 7.46 1.86 -0.36
CA GLU A 76 7.63 0.42 -0.50
C GLU A 76 7.64 -0.22 0.87
N ALA A 77 6.92 -1.32 1.00
CA ALA A 77 6.92 -2.14 2.20
C ALA A 77 7.20 -3.58 1.79
N ARG A 78 7.92 -4.30 2.65
CA ARG A 78 8.32 -5.67 2.36
C ARG A 78 8.16 -6.51 3.62
N GLN A 79 7.65 -7.72 3.46
CA GLN A 79 7.54 -8.64 4.59
C GLN A 79 7.92 -10.04 4.14
N GLU A 80 8.86 -10.65 4.88
CA GLU A 80 9.22 -12.05 4.67
C GLU A 80 8.24 -12.92 5.42
N ASN A 81 7.89 -14.06 4.82
CA ASN A 81 6.96 -15.01 5.40
C ASN A 81 5.62 -14.35 5.76
N PRO A 82 4.97 -13.70 4.79
CA PRO A 82 3.65 -13.11 5.07
C PRO A 82 2.66 -14.21 5.41
N PRO A 83 1.58 -13.90 6.17
CA PRO A 83 0.56 -14.89 6.48
C PRO A 83 0.02 -15.51 5.19
N VAL A 84 -0.08 -16.85 5.17
CA VAL A 84 -0.56 -17.54 3.97
C VAL A 84 -2.02 -17.24 3.70
N GLU A 85 -2.79 -16.89 4.74
CA GLU A 85 -4.19 -16.56 4.57
C GLU A 85 -4.43 -15.11 4.19
N ALA A 86 -3.36 -14.31 4.00
CA ALA A 86 -3.52 -12.92 3.56
C ALA A 86 -4.14 -12.89 2.17
N PHE A 87 -5.32 -12.31 2.07
CA PHE A 87 -6.14 -12.32 0.88
C PHE A 87 -6.38 -10.91 0.34
N GLU A 88 -6.47 -9.93 1.24
CA GLU A 88 -6.80 -8.57 0.89
C GLU A 88 -5.88 -7.60 1.63
N LEU A 89 -5.47 -6.54 0.94
CA LEU A 89 -4.64 -5.49 1.53
C LEU A 89 -5.46 -4.22 1.70
N GLU A 90 -5.35 -3.63 2.88
CA GLU A 90 -5.97 -2.35 3.17
C GLU A 90 -4.87 -1.33 3.39
N PHE A 91 -4.96 -0.17 2.72
CA PHE A 91 -3.92 0.86 2.74
C PHE A 91 -4.39 2.08 3.49
N LEU A 92 -3.56 2.56 4.41
CA LEU A 92 -3.87 3.73 5.22
C LEU A 92 -2.67 4.66 5.25
N PHE A 93 -2.93 5.96 5.22
CA PHE A 93 -1.90 6.96 5.49
C PHE A 93 -1.76 7.12 7.00
N VAL A 94 -0.52 7.19 7.47
CA VAL A 94 -0.24 7.37 8.90
C VAL A 94 0.59 8.64 9.05
N ALA A 95 0.01 9.65 9.69
CA ALA A 95 0.71 10.90 9.93
C ALA A 95 1.73 10.73 11.07
N ALA A 96 2.64 11.69 11.19
CA ALA A 96 3.63 11.66 12.26
C ALA A 96 2.99 11.63 13.64
N SER A 97 1.76 12.17 13.74
CA SER A 97 1.01 12.17 15.00
C SER A 97 0.37 10.83 15.31
N GLY A 98 0.38 9.89 14.36
CA GLY A 98 -0.28 8.60 14.53
C GLY A 98 -1.67 8.54 13.95
N GLU A 99 -2.20 9.64 13.44
CA GLU A 99 -3.51 9.63 12.80
C GLU A 99 -3.48 8.82 11.52
N GLU A 100 -4.59 8.15 11.21
CA GLU A 100 -4.71 7.33 10.02
C GLU A 100 -5.85 7.81 9.15
N SER A 101 -5.70 7.65 7.83
CA SER A 101 -6.75 8.03 6.88
C SER A 101 -6.57 7.24 5.60
N ALA A 102 -7.66 6.72 5.04
CA ALA A 102 -7.63 6.09 3.73
C ALA A 102 -7.60 7.16 2.64
N GLY A 103 -7.04 6.80 1.49
CA GLY A 103 -7.07 7.70 0.35
C GLY A 103 -8.45 7.71 -0.30
N GLN A 104 -8.69 8.68 -1.20
CA GLN A 104 -9.98 8.82 -1.85
C GLN A 104 -10.24 7.72 -2.87
N SER A 105 -9.20 7.20 -3.51
CA SER A 105 -9.36 6.17 -4.53
C SER A 105 -9.54 4.78 -3.91
N GLY A 106 -9.82 4.73 -2.63
CA GLY A 106 -10.01 3.48 -1.93
C GLY A 106 -8.73 3.02 -1.29
N GLY A 107 -8.82 1.99 -0.47
CA GLY A 107 -7.66 1.54 0.26
C GLY A 107 -7.53 0.03 0.29
N ARG A 108 -8.02 -0.67 -0.74
CA ARG A 108 -7.98 -2.13 -0.75
C ARG A 108 -7.51 -2.67 -2.08
N VAL A 109 -6.74 -3.74 -2.00
CA VAL A 109 -6.26 -4.48 -3.16
C VAL A 109 -6.29 -5.96 -2.81
N ASP A 110 -6.66 -6.80 -3.76
CA ASP A 110 -6.68 -8.25 -3.57
C ASP A 110 -5.24 -8.78 -3.59
N ALA A 111 -4.77 -9.24 -2.43
CA ALA A 111 -3.41 -9.75 -2.30
C ALA A 111 -3.28 -11.20 -2.74
N ALA A 112 -4.40 -11.89 -2.93
CA ALA A 112 -4.38 -13.28 -3.35
C ALA A 112 -4.15 -13.41 -4.85
N GLU A 113 -4.35 -12.33 -5.61
CA GLU A 113 -4.10 -12.35 -7.03
C GLU A 113 -2.62 -12.52 -7.31
N PRO A 114 -2.22 -13.53 -8.04
CA PRO A 114 -0.82 -13.65 -8.37
C PRO A 114 -0.41 -12.55 -9.31
N ALA A 115 0.81 -12.13 -9.16
CA ALA A 115 1.32 -11.08 -10.03
C ALA A 115 1.33 -11.51 -11.48
N GLU A 116 1.23 -12.78 -11.68
CA GLU A 116 1.16 -13.34 -12.94
C GLU A 116 0.09 -13.34 -13.75
N THR A 117 -0.35 -13.28 -13.52
CA THR A 117 -1.24 -13.39 -13.98
C THR A 117 -1.63 -12.89 -14.88
N ASP A 118 -0.87 -12.81 -14.74
CA ASP A 118 -1.34 -12.51 -15.38
C ASP A 118 -1.38 -12.57 -16.31
N VAL A 119 -1.06 -12.95 -16.27
CA VAL A 119 -1.28 -13.21 -16.86
C VAL A 119 -1.60 -13.37 -17.76
N GLU A 120 -1.55 -13.44 -17.70
CA GLU A 120 -1.97 -13.75 -18.18
C GLU A 120 -2.38 -13.55 -18.98
N ASP A 121 -2.06 -13.46 -18.91
CA ASP A 121 -2.56 -13.43 -19.40
C ASP A 121 -2.73 -13.35 -20.29
N THR A 122 -2.39 -13.37 -20.31
CA THR A 122 -2.62 -13.46 -20.87
C THR A 122 -2.93 -13.74 -21.83
N THR A 123 -2.79 -13.82 -21.89
CA THR A 123 -3.16 -14.23 -22.43
C THR A 123 -3.58 -14.47 -23.16
N GLN A 124 -3.46 -14.39 -23.27
CA GLN A 124 -3.88 -14.81 -23.53
C GLN A 124 -4.29 -14.94 -24.11
#